data_25c8eaf5ceb9e1a7555e7b10f16be510
#
_entry.id   25c8eaf5ceb9e1a7555e7b10f16be510
#
_cell.length_a   1.000
_cell.length_b   1.000
_cell.length_c   1.000
_cell.angle_alpha   90.00
_cell.angle_beta   90.00
_cell.angle_gamma   90.00
#
_symmetry.space_group_name_H-M   'P 1'
#
loop_
_entity.id
_entity.type
_entity.pdbx_description
1 polymer ?
#
loop_
_entity_poly.entity_id
_entity_poly.type
_entity_poly.pdbx_seq_one_letter_code
_entity_poly.pdbx_strand_id
1 'polypeptide(L)'
;GLGDVYKRQNMDFITENILLIITFVGSAILLAFPSLSKSKNSGLSPAEVVIQVNDKDAQLVDVRTPNEYSKGSLAGAVNIPAADLVSRMETLDKNRPVILVTQNGRRAQQELKQFKSKGFSDVYVLEGGLVAWQAAKLPLTGLEINRRSNKKKKA
;
A
#
# COMPACT_ATOMS: atom_id res chain seq x y z
N GLY A 1 37.41 24.25 -40.97
CA GLY A 1 36.79 23.16 -41.78
C GLY A 1 35.27 23.10 -41.58
N LEU A 2 34.58 22.35 -42.41
CA LEU A 2 33.11 22.20 -42.34
C LEU A 2 32.61 21.78 -40.93
N GLY A 3 33.37 21.01 -40.18
CA GLY A 3 33.05 20.59 -38.81
C GLY A 3 32.97 21.74 -37.79
N ASP A 4 33.74 22.78 -37.98
CA ASP A 4 33.76 23.94 -37.07
C ASP A 4 32.51 24.83 -37.27
N VAL A 5 32.00 24.88 -38.51
CA VAL A 5 30.81 25.65 -38.83
C VAL A 5 29.56 25.01 -38.19
N TYR A 6 29.41 23.71 -38.27
CA TYR A 6 28.31 22.98 -37.62
C TYR A 6 28.37 23.09 -36.11
N LYS A 7 29.56 23.05 -35.52
CA LYS A 7 29.73 23.14 -34.07
C LYS A 7 29.35 24.51 -33.53
N ARG A 8 29.70 25.60 -34.25
CA ARG A 8 29.29 26.95 -33.88
C ARG A 8 27.79 27.16 -34.01
N GLN A 9 27.20 26.73 -35.11
CA GLN A 9 25.76 26.88 -35.36
C GLN A 9 24.91 26.17 -34.29
N ASN A 10 25.34 24.98 -33.80
CA ASN A 10 24.65 24.27 -32.73
C ASN A 10 24.81 24.96 -31.36
N MET A 11 25.96 25.59 -31.13
CA MET A 11 26.21 26.34 -29.88
C MET A 11 25.37 27.62 -29.85
N ASP A 12 25.25 28.34 -30.95
CA ASP A 12 24.45 29.57 -31.05
C ASP A 12 22.97 29.25 -30.86
N PHE A 13 22.46 28.15 -31.44
CA PHE A 13 21.09 27.73 -31.25
C PHE A 13 20.79 27.39 -29.78
N ILE A 14 21.71 26.72 -29.07
CA ILE A 14 21.54 26.37 -27.65
C ILE A 14 21.55 27.65 -26.78
N THR A 15 22.47 28.57 -27.04
CA THR A 15 22.58 29.82 -26.26
C THR A 15 21.40 30.75 -26.48
N GLU A 16 20.89 30.88 -27.69
CA GLU A 16 19.70 31.66 -28.00
C GLU A 16 18.41 31.08 -27.42
N ASN A 17 18.33 29.75 -27.28
CA ASN A 17 17.13 29.08 -26.81
C ASN A 17 17.28 28.48 -25.41
N ILE A 18 18.32 28.87 -24.68
CA ILE A 18 18.63 28.29 -23.36
C ILE A 18 17.46 28.37 -22.36
N LEU A 19 16.74 29.49 -22.36
CA LEU A 19 15.56 29.67 -21.52
C LEU A 19 14.42 28.72 -21.89
N LEU A 20 14.18 28.50 -23.18
CA LEU A 20 13.16 27.54 -23.65
C LEU A 20 13.55 26.11 -23.30
N ILE A 21 14.83 25.77 -23.46
CA ILE A 21 15.34 24.43 -23.10
C ILE A 21 15.20 24.19 -21.59
N ILE A 22 15.59 25.17 -20.76
CA ILE A 22 15.47 25.06 -19.29
C ILE A 22 14.00 24.92 -18.86
N THR A 23 13.10 25.73 -19.46
CA THR A 23 11.67 25.66 -19.13
C THR A 23 11.06 24.33 -19.57
N PHE A 24 11.44 23.82 -20.74
CA PHE A 24 10.96 22.53 -21.25
C PHE A 24 11.46 21.38 -20.38
N VAL A 25 12.75 21.32 -20.10
CA VAL A 25 13.35 20.28 -19.23
C VAL A 25 12.81 20.38 -17.81
N GLY A 26 12.69 21.60 -17.27
CA GLY A 26 12.09 21.82 -15.94
C GLY A 26 10.64 21.36 -15.85
N SER A 27 9.82 21.64 -16.88
CA SER A 27 8.44 21.17 -16.92
C SER A 27 8.34 19.66 -17.07
N ALA A 28 9.22 19.05 -17.87
CA ALA A 28 9.28 17.59 -18.03
C ALA A 28 9.67 16.90 -16.72
N ILE A 29 10.64 17.45 -15.99
CA ILE A 29 11.03 16.96 -14.66
C ILE A 29 9.87 17.13 -13.68
N LEU A 30 9.18 18.27 -13.69
CA LEU A 30 8.05 18.54 -12.80
C LEU A 30 6.88 17.57 -13.05
N LEU A 31 6.62 17.23 -14.31
CA LEU A 31 5.58 16.26 -14.69
C LEU A 31 5.98 14.81 -14.39
N ALA A 32 7.27 14.48 -14.47
CA ALA A 32 7.80 13.15 -14.15
C ALA A 32 7.99 12.94 -12.64
N PHE A 33 8.16 14.01 -11.87
CA PHE A 33 8.46 13.95 -10.44
C PHE A 33 7.42 13.21 -9.61
N PRO A 34 6.09 13.33 -9.82
CA PRO A 34 5.09 12.53 -9.12
C PRO A 34 5.19 11.03 -9.39
N SER A 35 5.65 10.67 -10.60
CA SER A 35 5.84 9.24 -10.96
C SER A 35 7.11 8.62 -10.37
N LEU A 36 8.13 9.46 -10.13
CA LEU A 36 9.39 9.04 -9.49
C LEU A 36 9.29 9.12 -7.96
N SER A 37 8.46 10.01 -7.44
CA SER A 37 8.10 10.11 -6.03
C SER A 37 6.99 9.10 -5.73
N LYS A 38 7.24 7.79 -5.92
CA LYS A 38 6.58 6.79 -5.12
C LYS A 38 7.02 7.05 -3.69
N SER A 39 6.33 8.01 -3.06
CA SER A 39 6.31 8.14 -1.62
C SER A 39 6.24 6.70 -1.10
N LYS A 40 7.12 6.34 -0.19
CA LYS A 40 6.97 5.13 0.63
C LYS A 40 5.77 5.33 1.56
N ASN A 41 4.62 5.69 0.99
CA ASN A 41 3.34 5.63 1.67
C ASN A 41 3.15 4.15 1.94
N SER A 42 3.31 3.79 3.19
CA SER A 42 3.02 2.44 3.65
C SER A 42 1.52 2.13 3.57
N GLY A 43 0.71 3.01 2.97
CA GLY A 43 -0.71 2.83 2.74
C GLY A 43 -0.98 2.28 1.34
N LEU A 44 -1.89 1.31 1.25
CA LEU A 44 -2.40 0.75 0.01
C LEU A 44 -3.92 0.91 -0.03
N SER A 45 -4.43 1.35 -1.17
CA SER A 45 -5.88 1.32 -1.44
C SER A 45 -6.41 -0.12 -1.47
N PRO A 46 -7.72 -0.35 -1.29
CA PRO A 46 -8.31 -1.69 -1.39
C PRO A 46 -7.97 -2.41 -2.70
N ALA A 47 -7.94 -1.71 -3.83
CA ALA A 47 -7.58 -2.29 -5.12
C ALA A 47 -6.12 -2.74 -5.17
N GLU A 48 -5.19 -1.93 -4.65
CA GLU A 48 -3.77 -2.29 -4.57
C GLU A 48 -3.52 -3.46 -3.63
N VAL A 49 -4.29 -3.57 -2.53
CA VAL A 49 -4.23 -4.73 -1.63
C VAL A 49 -4.59 -6.01 -2.37
N VAL A 50 -5.66 -6.00 -3.17
CA VAL A 50 -6.05 -7.16 -4.00
C VAL A 50 -4.92 -7.57 -4.95
N ILE A 51 -4.27 -6.61 -5.60
CA ILE A 51 -3.12 -6.86 -6.47
C ILE A 51 -1.95 -7.47 -5.69
N GLN A 52 -1.61 -6.90 -4.52
CA GLN A 52 -0.50 -7.42 -3.70
C GLN A 52 -0.76 -8.85 -3.20
N VAL A 53 -2.00 -9.17 -2.85
CA VAL A 53 -2.37 -10.53 -2.41
C VAL A 53 -2.27 -11.51 -3.58
N ASN A 54 -2.77 -11.15 -4.77
CA ASN A 54 -2.81 -12.06 -5.91
C ASN A 54 -1.43 -12.24 -6.57
N ASP A 55 -0.67 -11.16 -6.72
CA ASP A 55 0.56 -11.17 -7.52
C ASP A 55 1.81 -11.46 -6.66
N LYS A 56 1.78 -11.07 -5.38
CA LYS A 56 2.94 -11.19 -4.49
C LYS A 56 2.69 -12.05 -3.26
N ASP A 57 1.56 -12.74 -3.21
CA ASP A 57 1.19 -13.61 -2.11
C ASP A 57 1.30 -12.92 -0.74
N ALA A 58 0.84 -11.64 -0.69
CA ALA A 58 0.94 -10.82 0.51
C ALA A 58 0.13 -11.42 1.66
N GLN A 59 0.70 -11.37 2.86
CA GLN A 59 0.07 -11.83 4.09
C GLN A 59 -0.82 -10.74 4.67
N LEU A 60 -2.10 -11.04 4.87
CA LEU A 60 -3.04 -10.12 5.50
C LEU A 60 -3.06 -10.35 7.02
N VAL A 61 -2.78 -9.30 7.79
CA VAL A 61 -2.75 -9.35 9.25
C VAL A 61 -3.76 -8.37 9.82
N ASP A 62 -4.81 -8.89 10.42
CA ASP A 62 -5.82 -8.08 11.11
C ASP A 62 -5.39 -7.85 12.55
N VAL A 63 -5.04 -6.60 12.88
CA VAL A 63 -4.54 -6.21 14.19
C VAL A 63 -5.64 -5.75 15.17
N ARG A 64 -6.92 -5.91 14.77
CA ARG A 64 -8.07 -5.61 15.62
C ARG A 64 -8.24 -6.68 16.69
N THR A 65 -9.09 -6.38 17.65
CA THR A 65 -9.44 -7.34 18.69
C THR A 65 -10.10 -8.60 18.11
N PRO A 66 -9.99 -9.78 18.77
CA PRO A 66 -10.64 -11.00 18.31
C PRO A 66 -12.15 -10.87 18.13
N ASN A 67 -12.79 -10.05 18.98
CA ASN A 67 -14.23 -9.80 18.88
C ASN A 67 -14.60 -8.98 17.63
N GLU A 68 -13.75 -8.02 17.22
CA GLU A 68 -13.96 -7.28 15.99
C GLU A 68 -13.67 -8.14 14.75
N TYR A 69 -12.61 -8.95 14.80
CA TYR A 69 -12.26 -9.90 13.76
C TYR A 69 -13.38 -10.90 13.48
N SER A 70 -13.99 -11.46 14.52
CA SER A 70 -15.09 -12.42 14.41
C SER A 70 -16.35 -11.85 13.75
N LYS A 71 -16.52 -10.53 13.76
CA LYS A 71 -17.62 -9.85 13.06
C LYS A 71 -17.41 -9.72 11.57
N GLY A 72 -16.21 -10.01 11.07
CA GLY A 72 -15.83 -10.02 9.68
C GLY A 72 -14.47 -9.36 9.45
N SER A 73 -13.69 -9.96 8.55
CA SER A 73 -12.40 -9.47 8.10
C SER A 73 -12.17 -9.80 6.62
N LEU A 74 -11.02 -9.43 6.07
CA LEU A 74 -10.63 -9.78 4.72
C LEU A 74 -10.43 -11.30 4.61
N ALA A 75 -10.74 -11.85 3.44
CA ALA A 75 -10.52 -13.27 3.16
C ALA A 75 -9.03 -13.60 3.29
N GLY A 76 -8.70 -14.65 4.05
CA GLY A 76 -7.32 -15.07 4.28
C GLY A 76 -6.54 -14.24 5.31
N ALA A 77 -7.17 -13.24 5.94
CA ALA A 77 -6.51 -12.48 6.99
C ALA A 77 -6.33 -13.31 8.26
N VAL A 78 -5.14 -13.23 8.86
CA VAL A 78 -4.82 -13.82 10.17
C VAL A 78 -5.01 -12.76 11.24
N ASN A 79 -5.74 -13.09 12.31
CA ASN A 79 -5.89 -12.18 13.44
C ASN A 79 -4.68 -12.25 14.37
N ILE A 80 -3.96 -11.17 14.46
CA ILE A 80 -2.90 -10.95 15.44
C ILE A 80 -3.19 -9.61 16.11
N PRO A 81 -3.89 -9.59 17.25
CA PRO A 81 -4.19 -8.35 17.95
C PRO A 81 -2.94 -7.53 18.22
N ALA A 82 -3.06 -6.21 18.21
CA ALA A 82 -1.92 -5.30 18.41
C ALA A 82 -1.15 -5.59 19.71
N ALA A 83 -1.84 -6.05 20.76
CA ALA A 83 -1.22 -6.44 22.02
C ALA A 83 -0.29 -7.67 21.90
N ASP A 84 -0.62 -8.61 21.02
CA ASP A 84 0.10 -9.88 20.84
C ASP A 84 1.08 -9.82 19.64
N LEU A 85 1.19 -8.65 18.99
CA LEU A 85 1.89 -8.51 17.74
C LEU A 85 3.36 -8.94 17.85
N VAL A 86 4.07 -8.46 18.88
CA VAL A 86 5.51 -8.72 19.07
C VAL A 86 5.81 -10.21 19.26
N SER A 87 4.95 -10.92 19.99
CA SER A 87 5.13 -12.36 20.27
C SER A 87 4.74 -13.24 19.08
N ARG A 88 3.80 -12.80 18.25
CA ARG A 88 3.24 -13.60 17.16
C ARG A 88 3.75 -13.24 15.76
N MET A 89 4.50 -12.15 15.61
CA MET A 89 5.12 -11.77 14.33
C MET A 89 6.03 -12.87 13.76
N GLU A 90 6.67 -13.66 14.61
CA GLU A 90 7.60 -14.72 14.19
C GLU A 90 6.92 -15.85 13.41
N THR A 91 5.59 -15.94 13.48
CA THR A 91 4.83 -16.90 12.68
C THR A 91 4.63 -16.48 11.22
N LEU A 92 4.99 -15.23 10.90
CA LEU A 92 4.85 -14.65 9.56
C LEU A 92 6.16 -14.79 8.77
N ASP A 93 6.02 -14.98 7.46
CA ASP A 93 7.15 -15.03 6.55
C ASP A 93 7.68 -13.61 6.25
N LYS A 94 8.94 -13.35 6.59
CA LYS A 94 9.58 -12.05 6.38
C LYS A 94 9.90 -11.74 4.92
N ASN A 95 9.90 -12.75 4.06
CA ASN A 95 10.16 -12.58 2.62
C ASN A 95 8.89 -12.23 1.82
N ARG A 96 7.73 -12.28 2.46
CA ARG A 96 6.46 -11.95 1.84
C ARG A 96 5.97 -10.59 2.33
N PRO A 97 5.34 -9.78 1.46
CA PRO A 97 4.73 -8.52 1.90
C PRO A 97 3.68 -8.76 3.00
N VAL A 98 3.65 -7.89 3.98
CA VAL A 98 2.65 -7.90 5.05
C VAL A 98 1.74 -6.68 4.91
N ILE A 99 0.44 -6.91 4.96
CA ILE A 99 -0.57 -5.85 4.89
C ILE A 99 -1.38 -5.84 6.18
N LEU A 100 -1.29 -4.74 6.90
CA LEU A 100 -1.99 -4.54 8.17
C LEU A 100 -3.41 -4.08 7.93
N VAL A 101 -4.36 -4.77 8.53
CA VAL A 101 -5.78 -4.44 8.48
C VAL A 101 -6.20 -3.88 9.83
N THR A 102 -6.75 -2.68 9.82
CA THR A 102 -7.32 -1.99 10.99
C THR A 102 -8.77 -1.59 10.70
N GLN A 103 -9.48 -1.04 11.66
CA GLN A 103 -10.85 -0.59 11.44
C GLN A 103 -10.93 0.59 10.45
N ASN A 104 -10.04 1.58 10.59
CA ASN A 104 -10.08 2.84 9.82
C ASN A 104 -8.71 3.35 9.34
N GLY A 105 -7.68 2.53 9.35
CA GLY A 105 -6.33 2.89 8.89
C GLY A 105 -5.49 3.77 9.85
N ARG A 106 -6.10 4.37 10.88
CA ARG A 106 -5.43 5.40 11.70
C ARG A 106 -4.40 4.88 12.71
N ARG A 107 -4.54 3.66 13.22
CA ARG A 107 -3.68 3.09 14.27
C ARG A 107 -2.45 2.35 13.76
N ALA A 108 -2.33 2.16 12.47
CA ALA A 108 -1.35 1.28 11.87
C ALA A 108 0.11 1.80 11.88
N GLN A 109 0.35 3.06 12.23
CA GLN A 109 1.71 3.62 12.19
C GLN A 109 2.63 3.05 13.28
N GLN A 110 2.06 2.69 14.42
CA GLN A 110 2.82 2.09 15.53
C GLN A 110 3.16 0.64 15.22
N GLU A 111 2.20 -0.11 14.72
CA GLU A 111 2.36 -1.49 14.28
C GLU A 111 3.36 -1.59 13.11
N LEU A 112 3.29 -0.67 12.15
CA LEU A 112 4.28 -0.56 11.07
C LEU A 112 5.72 -0.44 11.58
N LYS A 113 5.93 0.42 12.59
CA LYS A 113 7.26 0.59 13.18
C LYS A 113 7.74 -0.70 13.86
N GLN A 114 6.86 -1.42 14.52
CA GLN A 114 7.18 -2.69 15.17
C GLN A 114 7.59 -3.74 14.13
N PHE A 115 6.85 -3.90 13.03
CA PHE A 115 7.21 -4.82 11.95
C PHE A 115 8.58 -4.47 11.35
N LYS A 116 8.82 -3.20 11.04
CA LYS A 116 10.11 -2.74 10.50
C LYS A 116 11.28 -3.01 11.45
N SER A 117 11.09 -2.79 12.76
CA SER A 117 12.12 -3.07 13.77
C SER A 117 12.47 -4.56 13.89
N LYS A 118 11.56 -5.44 13.52
CA LYS A 118 11.73 -6.90 13.52
C LYS A 118 12.24 -7.47 12.18
N GLY A 119 12.60 -6.59 11.23
CA GLY A 119 13.25 -6.95 9.98
C GLY A 119 12.30 -7.30 8.84
N PHE A 120 11.02 -6.90 8.93
CA PHE A 120 10.10 -6.95 7.78
C PHE A 120 10.36 -5.74 6.88
N SER A 121 10.72 -5.97 5.61
CA SER A 121 11.04 -4.92 4.64
C SER A 121 9.78 -4.33 3.99
N ASP A 122 8.83 -5.19 3.64
CA ASP A 122 7.65 -4.85 2.85
C ASP A 122 6.40 -4.91 3.73
N VAL A 123 6.13 -3.83 4.46
CA VAL A 123 4.97 -3.71 5.33
C VAL A 123 4.12 -2.53 4.91
N TYR A 124 2.85 -2.82 4.70
CA TYR A 124 1.86 -1.88 4.23
C TYR A 124 0.65 -1.83 5.17
N VAL A 125 -0.19 -0.83 4.99
CA VAL A 125 -1.46 -0.66 5.71
C VAL A 125 -2.58 -0.51 4.71
N LEU A 126 -3.71 -1.16 4.93
CA LEU A 126 -4.92 -0.89 4.17
C LEU A 126 -5.43 0.52 4.50
N GLU A 127 -5.32 1.45 3.55
CA GLU A 127 -5.83 2.82 3.69
C GLU A 127 -7.34 2.82 3.96
N GLY A 128 -7.75 3.61 4.95
CA GLY A 128 -9.13 3.64 5.41
C GLY A 128 -9.61 2.34 6.07
N GLY A 129 -8.75 1.34 6.19
CA GLY A 129 -9.01 0.08 6.88
C GLY A 129 -10.22 -0.68 6.34
N LEU A 130 -10.88 -1.41 7.22
CA LEU A 130 -12.04 -2.24 6.87
C LEU A 130 -13.21 -1.39 6.31
N VAL A 131 -13.33 -0.15 6.76
CA VAL A 131 -14.37 0.77 6.26
C VAL A 131 -14.19 1.05 4.77
N ALA A 132 -12.96 1.34 4.32
CA ALA A 132 -12.67 1.55 2.90
C ALA A 132 -12.85 0.27 2.07
N TRP A 133 -12.49 -0.89 2.63
CA TRP A 133 -12.71 -2.19 1.99
C TRP A 133 -14.20 -2.46 1.72
N GLN A 134 -15.05 -2.19 2.72
CA GLN A 134 -16.50 -2.30 2.58
C GLN A 134 -17.09 -1.28 1.60
N ALA A 135 -16.60 -0.04 1.62
CA ALA A 135 -17.01 1.00 0.68
C ALA A 135 -16.68 0.62 -0.77
N ALA A 136 -15.56 -0.09 -0.99
CA ALA A 136 -15.18 -0.67 -2.28
C ALA A 136 -16.00 -1.92 -2.66
N LYS A 137 -16.98 -2.33 -1.83
CA LYS A 137 -17.85 -3.51 -2.02
C LYS A 137 -17.09 -4.83 -2.17
N LEU A 138 -15.90 -4.91 -1.59
CA LEU A 138 -15.11 -6.13 -1.59
C LEU A 138 -15.60 -7.11 -0.53
N PRO A 139 -15.48 -8.44 -0.77
CA PRO A 139 -16.03 -9.45 0.11
C PRO A 139 -15.32 -9.49 1.47
N LEU A 140 -16.08 -9.75 2.52
CA LEU A 140 -15.60 -10.03 3.87
C LEU A 140 -15.93 -11.48 4.23
N THR A 141 -14.98 -12.15 4.89
CA THR A 141 -15.25 -13.44 5.55
C THR A 141 -15.76 -13.22 6.96
N GLY A 142 -16.60 -14.13 7.45
CA GLY A 142 -17.18 -14.07 8.80
C GLY A 142 -18.62 -13.54 8.85
N LEU A 143 -19.06 -12.73 7.88
CA LEU A 143 -20.46 -12.25 7.83
C LEU A 143 -21.46 -13.36 7.47
N GLU A 144 -21.05 -14.41 6.78
CA GLU A 144 -21.91 -15.50 6.38
C GLU A 144 -22.28 -16.43 7.55
N ILE A 145 -21.39 -16.58 8.53
CA ILE A 145 -21.62 -17.43 9.69
C ILE A 145 -22.78 -16.86 10.52
N ASN A 146 -22.86 -15.54 10.67
CA ASN A 146 -23.93 -14.90 11.42
C ASN A 146 -25.29 -14.91 10.69
N ARG A 147 -25.31 -14.90 9.35
CA ARG A 147 -26.56 -15.04 8.58
C ARG A 147 -27.14 -16.43 8.69
N ARG A 148 -26.33 -17.48 8.70
CA ARG A 148 -26.79 -18.87 8.84
C ARG A 148 -27.24 -19.19 10.26
N SER A 149 -26.55 -18.68 11.30
CA SER A 149 -26.94 -18.88 12.69
C SER A 149 -28.23 -18.15 13.06
N ASN A 150 -28.47 -16.95 12.51
CA ASN A 150 -29.68 -16.19 12.73
C ASN A 150 -30.90 -16.76 11.97
N LYS A 151 -30.67 -17.45 10.83
CA LYS A 151 -31.74 -18.14 10.10
C LYS A 151 -32.17 -19.45 10.80
N LYS A 152 -31.25 -20.11 11.54
CA LYS A 152 -31.58 -21.29 12.36
C LYS A 152 -32.25 -20.96 13.69
N LYS A 153 -32.15 -19.73 14.20
CA LYS A 153 -32.83 -19.29 15.43
C LYS A 153 -34.27 -18.76 15.19
N LYS A 154 -34.67 -18.54 13.93
CA LYS A 154 -36.00 -18.05 13.55
C LYS A 154 -36.87 -19.13 12.89
N ALA A 155 -36.39 -20.32 12.78
CA ALA A 155 -37.15 -21.52 12.34
C ALA A 155 -37.38 -22.46 13.53
#